data_4395833a5e2972e714e74f538e13d15f
#
_entry.id   4395833a5e2972e714e74f538e13d15f
#
_cell.length_a   1.000
_cell.length_b   1.000
_cell.length_c   1.000
_cell.angle_alpha   90.00
_cell.angle_beta   90.00
_cell.angle_gamma   90.00
#
_symmetry.space_group_name_H-M   'P 1'
#
loop_
_entity.id
_entity.type
_entity.pdbx_description
1 polymer ?
#
loop_
_entity_poly.entity_id
_entity_poly.type
_entity_poly.pdbx_seq_one_letter_code
_entity_poly.pdbx_strand_id
1 'polypeptide(L)'
;MRAVDTNVLVRLVTRDDRKQAAAAELFISKGAWVSTLVLVEGTWVLAAVYELTHPEIATAIEMLLHHKDLTIQDADTVAAALEHYRQHPALGFSDCLILEVARKAGHLPLGTFDRDLGKLDGTAKL
;
A
#
# COMPACT_ATOMS: atom_id res chain seq x y z
N MET A 1 -0.77 9.10 18.92
CA MET A 1 -1.05 7.77 18.33
C MET A 1 0.29 7.08 18.03
N ARG A 2 0.36 5.79 18.32
CA ARG A 2 1.57 5.01 18.07
C ARG A 2 1.65 4.60 16.61
N ALA A 3 2.84 4.32 16.11
CA ALA A 3 3.06 3.88 14.74
C ALA A 3 3.49 2.42 14.69
N VAL A 4 3.33 1.78 13.56
CA VAL A 4 3.78 0.41 13.32
C VAL A 4 4.84 0.38 12.24
N ASP A 5 5.70 -0.62 12.29
CA ASP A 5 6.66 -0.88 11.22
C ASP A 5 6.12 -1.93 10.24
N THR A 6 6.92 -2.24 9.24
CA THR A 6 6.52 -3.15 8.17
C THR A 6 6.17 -4.55 8.68
N ASN A 7 6.93 -5.10 9.61
CA ASN A 7 6.69 -6.46 10.10
C ASN A 7 5.37 -6.57 10.87
N VAL A 8 5.01 -5.54 11.63
CA VAL A 8 3.72 -5.52 12.31
C VAL A 8 2.59 -5.57 11.28
N LEU A 9 2.68 -4.75 10.24
CA LEU A 9 1.68 -4.74 9.18
C LEU A 9 1.59 -6.10 8.47
N VAL A 10 2.72 -6.69 8.14
CA VAL A 10 2.76 -8.01 7.47
C VAL A 10 2.13 -9.09 8.35
N ARG A 11 2.38 -9.08 9.66
CA ARG A 11 1.76 -10.05 10.59
C ARG A 11 0.25 -9.87 10.70
N LEU A 12 -0.24 -8.64 10.62
CA LEU A 12 -1.68 -8.39 10.63
C LEU A 12 -2.36 -8.95 9.37
N VAL A 13 -1.68 -8.91 8.23
CA VAL A 13 -2.23 -9.39 6.95
C VAL A 13 -2.10 -10.91 6.83
N THR A 14 -0.90 -11.45 7.05
CA THR A 14 -0.62 -12.88 6.78
C THR A 14 -1.02 -13.79 7.92
N ARG A 15 -0.89 -13.31 9.17
CA ARG A 15 -1.19 -14.07 10.39
C ARG A 15 -0.46 -15.41 10.45
N ASP A 16 0.66 -15.52 9.77
CA ASP A 16 1.45 -16.76 9.66
C ASP A 16 2.18 -17.13 10.96
N ASP A 17 2.37 -16.16 11.85
CA ASP A 17 2.90 -16.38 13.19
C ASP A 17 1.82 -15.95 14.19
N ARG A 18 1.19 -16.92 14.84
CA ARG A 18 0.06 -16.67 15.74
C ARG A 18 0.43 -15.73 16.90
N LYS A 19 1.59 -15.92 17.45
CA LYS A 19 2.05 -15.15 18.61
C LYS A 19 2.30 -13.69 18.21
N GLN A 20 3.00 -13.50 17.10
CA GLN A 20 3.26 -12.15 16.58
C GLN A 20 2.00 -11.47 16.10
N ALA A 21 1.09 -12.19 15.45
CA ALA A 21 -0.20 -11.62 15.03
C ALA A 21 -1.02 -11.14 16.21
N ALA A 22 -1.06 -11.93 17.30
CA ALA A 22 -1.76 -11.54 18.52
C ALA A 22 -1.11 -10.31 19.17
N ALA A 23 0.21 -10.24 19.20
CA ALA A 23 0.94 -9.09 19.74
C ALA A 23 0.67 -7.83 18.89
N ALA A 24 0.64 -7.99 17.56
CA ALA A 24 0.34 -6.88 16.65
C ALA A 24 -1.08 -6.36 16.88
N GLU A 25 -2.06 -7.25 16.98
CA GLU A 25 -3.45 -6.85 17.26
C GLU A 25 -3.60 -6.11 18.59
N LEU A 26 -2.93 -6.61 19.61
CA LEU A 26 -2.95 -5.95 20.93
C LEU A 26 -2.33 -4.55 20.84
N PHE A 27 -1.21 -4.44 20.14
CA PHE A 27 -0.51 -3.15 19.98
C PHE A 27 -1.39 -2.10 19.30
N ILE A 28 -2.11 -2.48 18.23
CA ILE A 28 -2.92 -1.53 17.47
C ILE A 28 -4.30 -1.29 18.08
N SER A 29 -4.69 -2.04 19.09
CA SER A 29 -6.05 -2.02 19.64
C SER A 29 -6.53 -0.63 20.12
N LYS A 30 -5.60 0.26 20.46
CA LYS A 30 -5.89 1.63 20.88
C LYS A 30 -5.65 2.66 19.76
N GLY A 31 -5.57 2.18 18.53
CA GLY A 31 -5.27 3.01 17.38
C GLY A 31 -3.77 3.04 17.07
N ALA A 32 -3.44 2.92 15.79
CA ALA A 32 -2.05 3.00 15.33
C ALA A 32 -1.99 3.62 13.94
N TRP A 33 -0.88 4.28 13.65
CA TRP A 33 -0.64 4.98 12.40
C TRP A 33 0.31 4.18 11.51
N VAL A 34 -0.02 4.13 10.22
CA VAL A 34 0.76 3.43 9.20
C VAL A 34 1.26 4.46 8.20
N SER A 35 2.60 4.59 8.09
CA SER A 35 3.20 5.51 7.12
C SER A 35 3.10 4.96 5.70
N THR A 36 3.19 5.85 4.72
CA THR A 36 3.27 5.49 3.30
C THR A 36 4.45 4.55 3.04
N LEU A 37 5.59 4.82 3.68
CA LEU A 37 6.78 3.96 3.53
C LEU A 37 6.52 2.54 4.00
N VAL A 38 5.90 2.39 5.15
CA VAL A 38 5.56 1.06 5.70
C VAL A 38 4.58 0.34 4.79
N LEU A 39 3.60 1.05 4.27
CA LEU A 39 2.62 0.45 3.36
C LEU A 39 3.27 -0.05 2.08
N VAL A 40 4.13 0.74 1.46
CA VAL A 40 4.85 0.36 0.22
C VAL A 40 5.77 -0.83 0.47
N GLU A 41 6.58 -0.77 1.54
CA GLU A 41 7.47 -1.87 1.87
C GLU A 41 6.68 -3.14 2.20
N GLY A 42 5.57 -3.01 2.92
CA GLY A 42 4.69 -4.12 3.26
C GLY A 42 4.09 -4.80 2.03
N THR A 43 3.60 -4.03 1.06
CA THR A 43 3.05 -4.60 -0.18
C THR A 43 4.13 -5.31 -0.99
N TRP A 44 5.36 -4.77 -1.00
CA TRP A 44 6.49 -5.43 -1.65
C TRP A 44 6.81 -6.77 -0.99
N VAL A 45 6.86 -6.82 0.34
CA VAL A 45 7.10 -8.07 1.09
C VAL A 45 6.01 -9.09 0.80
N LEU A 46 4.75 -8.67 0.81
CA LEU A 46 3.62 -9.55 0.52
C LEU A 46 3.72 -10.16 -0.88
N ALA A 47 4.16 -9.40 -1.85
CA ALA A 47 4.33 -9.89 -3.22
C ALA A 47 5.57 -10.76 -3.39
N ALA A 48 6.73 -10.30 -2.90
CA ALA A 48 8.01 -10.95 -3.17
C ALA A 48 8.29 -12.14 -2.26
N VAL A 49 7.90 -12.07 -0.99
CA VAL A 49 8.20 -13.10 0.01
C VAL A 49 7.03 -14.06 0.19
N TYR A 50 5.81 -13.54 0.28
CA TYR A 50 4.62 -14.36 0.50
C TYR A 50 3.91 -14.76 -0.80
N GLU A 51 4.38 -14.23 -1.93
CA GLU A 51 3.87 -14.56 -3.26
C GLU A 51 2.34 -14.32 -3.40
N LEU A 52 1.83 -13.31 -2.71
CA LEU A 52 0.43 -12.94 -2.87
C LEU A 52 0.18 -12.43 -4.30
N THR A 53 -0.95 -12.81 -4.85
CA THR A 53 -1.36 -12.38 -6.19
C THR A 53 -1.78 -10.91 -6.18
N HIS A 54 -1.87 -10.32 -7.37
CA HIS A 54 -2.34 -8.95 -7.54
C HIS A 54 -3.70 -8.70 -6.85
N PRO A 55 -4.73 -9.54 -7.06
CA PRO A 55 -6.00 -9.37 -6.35
C PRO A 55 -5.89 -9.53 -4.83
N GLU A 56 -5.03 -10.44 -4.36
CA GLU A 56 -4.83 -10.66 -2.93
C GLU A 56 -4.19 -9.44 -2.26
N ILE A 57 -3.23 -8.81 -2.93
CA ILE A 57 -2.61 -7.57 -2.43
C ILE A 57 -3.64 -6.44 -2.41
N ALA A 58 -4.46 -6.32 -3.44
CA ALA A 58 -5.52 -5.31 -3.48
C ALA A 58 -6.48 -5.47 -2.31
N THR A 59 -6.88 -6.70 -2.02
CA THR A 59 -7.75 -7.03 -0.88
C THR A 59 -7.08 -6.65 0.45
N ALA A 60 -5.79 -6.94 0.59
CA ALA A 60 -5.04 -6.60 1.80
C ALA A 60 -5.00 -5.08 2.02
N ILE A 61 -4.72 -4.32 0.97
CA ILE A 61 -4.68 -2.85 1.06
C ILE A 61 -6.06 -2.30 1.46
N GLU A 62 -7.12 -2.81 0.87
CA GLU A 62 -8.47 -2.39 1.20
C GLU A 62 -8.82 -2.70 2.65
N MET A 63 -8.45 -3.88 3.13
CA MET A 63 -8.64 -4.26 4.52
C MET A 63 -7.92 -3.29 5.46
N LEU A 64 -6.69 -2.91 5.14
CA LEU A 64 -5.92 -1.96 5.94
C LEU A 64 -6.56 -0.57 5.95
N LEU A 65 -7.04 -0.10 4.78
CA LEU A 65 -7.72 1.20 4.68
C LEU A 65 -9.00 1.27 5.53
N HIS A 66 -9.70 0.17 5.67
CA HIS A 66 -10.97 0.10 6.40
C HIS A 66 -10.83 -0.45 7.81
N HIS A 67 -9.61 -0.76 8.25
CA HIS A 67 -9.39 -1.31 9.59
C HIS A 67 -9.69 -0.25 10.64
N LYS A 68 -10.58 -0.58 11.59
CA LYS A 68 -11.05 0.37 12.61
C LYS A 68 -9.95 0.93 13.51
N ASP A 69 -8.87 0.17 13.70
CA ASP A 69 -7.78 0.52 14.60
C ASP A 69 -6.58 1.15 13.90
N LEU A 70 -6.61 1.25 12.56
CA LEU A 70 -5.49 1.80 11.78
C LEU A 70 -5.85 3.13 11.14
N THR A 71 -4.91 4.06 11.20
CA THR A 71 -4.96 5.32 10.46
C THR A 71 -3.86 5.29 9.43
N ILE A 72 -4.24 5.26 8.15
CA ILE A 72 -3.28 5.20 7.03
C ILE A 72 -2.90 6.62 6.65
N GLN A 73 -1.59 6.90 6.55
CA GLN A 73 -1.11 8.20 6.06
C GLN A 73 -1.66 8.46 4.66
N ASP A 74 -2.23 9.65 4.45
CA ASP A 74 -2.80 10.04 3.15
C ASP A 74 -3.75 8.98 2.58
N ALA A 75 -4.69 8.53 3.38
CA ALA A 75 -5.61 7.44 3.02
C ALA A 75 -6.35 7.68 1.71
N ASP A 76 -6.70 8.93 1.39
CA ASP A 76 -7.32 9.30 0.12
C ASP A 76 -6.42 9.04 -1.08
N THR A 77 -5.13 9.34 -0.95
CA THR A 77 -4.12 9.08 -1.98
C THR A 77 -3.91 7.58 -2.17
N VAL A 78 -3.86 6.83 -1.07
CA VAL A 78 -3.75 5.37 -1.11
C VAL A 78 -4.98 4.75 -1.80
N ALA A 79 -6.17 5.24 -1.50
CA ALA A 79 -7.40 4.75 -2.13
C ALA A 79 -7.39 4.99 -3.65
N ALA A 80 -6.93 6.17 -4.09
CA ALA A 80 -6.81 6.49 -5.51
C ALA A 80 -5.78 5.57 -6.20
N ALA A 81 -4.65 5.32 -5.54
CA ALA A 81 -3.63 4.42 -6.06
C ALA A 81 -4.16 2.97 -6.15
N LEU A 82 -4.95 2.54 -5.18
CA LEU A 82 -5.55 1.21 -5.19
C LEU A 82 -6.49 1.03 -6.38
N GLU A 83 -7.22 2.06 -6.75
CA GLU A 83 -8.12 2.03 -7.91
C GLU A 83 -7.33 1.78 -9.20
N HIS A 84 -6.23 2.52 -9.42
CA HIS A 84 -5.34 2.27 -10.56
C HIS A 84 -4.75 0.87 -10.53
N TYR A 85 -4.31 0.44 -9.36
CA TYR A 85 -3.71 -0.88 -9.17
C TYR A 85 -4.67 -2.00 -9.57
N ARG A 86 -5.94 -1.90 -9.18
CA ARG A 86 -6.96 -2.88 -9.54
C ARG A 86 -7.20 -2.96 -11.04
N GLN A 87 -7.14 -1.82 -11.73
CA GLN A 87 -7.43 -1.73 -13.17
C GLN A 87 -6.23 -2.10 -14.04
N HIS A 88 -5.02 -2.17 -13.47
CA HIS A 88 -3.77 -2.36 -14.23
C HIS A 88 -2.93 -3.49 -13.62
N PRO A 89 -3.25 -4.76 -13.96
CA PRO A 89 -2.53 -5.90 -13.38
C PRO A 89 -1.02 -5.94 -13.64
N ALA A 90 -0.55 -5.21 -14.65
CA ALA A 90 0.88 -5.13 -14.98
C ALA A 90 1.66 -4.21 -14.06
N LEU A 91 0.98 -3.37 -13.25
CA LEU A 91 1.63 -2.41 -12.37
C LEU A 91 1.75 -2.93 -10.94
N GLY A 92 2.86 -2.58 -10.28
CA GLY A 92 2.99 -2.73 -8.85
C GLY A 92 2.23 -1.62 -8.12
N PHE A 93 1.84 -1.88 -6.87
CA PHE A 93 1.14 -0.87 -6.08
C PHE A 93 2.00 0.39 -5.86
N SER A 94 3.31 0.22 -5.66
CA SER A 94 4.23 1.35 -5.47
C SER A 94 4.22 2.30 -6.66
N ASP A 95 4.13 1.79 -7.90
CA ASP A 95 4.07 2.62 -9.10
C ASP A 95 2.82 3.50 -9.10
N CYS A 96 1.68 2.90 -8.78
CA CYS A 96 0.42 3.62 -8.70
C CYS A 96 0.45 4.68 -7.60
N LEU A 97 1.04 4.37 -6.46
CA LEU A 97 1.14 5.29 -5.34
C LEU A 97 2.09 6.45 -5.65
N ILE A 98 3.23 6.18 -6.31
CA ILE A 98 4.16 7.23 -6.75
C ILE A 98 3.42 8.26 -7.61
N LEU A 99 2.62 7.82 -8.55
CA LEU A 99 1.84 8.72 -9.41
C LEU A 99 0.86 9.56 -8.58
N GLU A 100 0.11 8.94 -7.68
CA GLU A 100 -0.91 9.65 -6.90
C GLU A 100 -0.31 10.57 -5.84
N VAL A 101 0.84 10.25 -5.30
CA VAL A 101 1.59 11.15 -4.41
C VAL A 101 2.05 12.39 -5.18
N ALA A 102 2.57 12.21 -6.40
CA ALA A 102 2.97 13.32 -7.26
C ALA A 102 1.77 14.21 -7.64
N ARG A 103 0.64 13.57 -7.97
CA ARG A 103 -0.60 14.29 -8.31
C ARG A 103 -1.07 15.13 -7.14
N LYS A 104 -1.13 14.56 -5.95
CA LYS A 104 -1.58 15.28 -4.76
C LYS A 104 -0.69 16.47 -4.43
N ALA A 105 0.61 16.31 -4.63
CA ALA A 105 1.59 17.38 -4.39
C ALA A 105 1.58 18.47 -5.48
N GLY A 106 0.88 18.24 -6.59
CA GLY A 106 0.79 19.21 -7.68
C GLY A 106 1.95 19.16 -8.65
N HIS A 107 2.64 18.03 -8.75
CA HIS A 107 3.85 17.88 -9.58
C HIS A 107 3.64 16.88 -10.71
N LEU A 108 2.82 17.24 -11.66
CA LEU A 108 2.60 16.45 -12.87
C LEU A 108 3.15 17.16 -14.10
N PRO A 109 3.54 16.46 -15.18
CA PRO A 109 3.46 15.00 -15.32
C PRO A 109 4.57 14.26 -14.57
N LEU A 110 4.28 13.02 -14.17
CA LEU A 110 5.28 12.12 -13.65
C LEU A 110 6.07 11.51 -14.79
N GLY A 111 7.38 11.75 -14.84
CA GLY A 111 8.25 11.16 -15.86
C GLY A 111 8.53 9.70 -15.53
N THR A 112 8.44 8.83 -16.54
CA THR A 112 8.70 7.40 -16.37
C THR A 112 9.23 6.77 -17.65
N PHE A 113 10.09 5.77 -17.50
CA PHE A 113 10.47 4.89 -18.60
C PHE A 113 9.59 3.65 -18.67
N ASP A 114 8.79 3.38 -17.64
CA ASP A 114 7.94 2.20 -17.59
C ASP A 114 6.80 2.31 -18.60
N ARG A 115 6.69 1.29 -19.45
CA ARG A 115 5.71 1.27 -20.54
C ARG A 115 4.27 1.26 -20.01
N ASP A 116 4.01 0.47 -18.98
CA ASP A 116 2.65 0.31 -18.45
C ASP A 116 2.24 1.50 -17.59
N LEU A 117 3.14 1.99 -16.75
CA LEU A 117 2.88 3.20 -15.96
C LEU A 117 2.67 4.41 -16.88
N GLY A 118 3.42 4.49 -17.98
CA GLY A 118 3.32 5.59 -18.94
C GLY A 118 1.98 5.67 -19.67
N LYS A 119 1.11 4.69 -19.52
CA LYS A 119 -0.25 4.71 -20.08
C LYS A 119 -1.25 5.42 -19.18
N LEU A 120 -0.90 5.66 -17.92
CA LEU A 120 -1.81 6.31 -17.00
C LEU A 120 -1.82 7.82 -17.21
N ASP A 121 -3.00 8.40 -16.96
CA ASP A 121 -3.19 9.85 -17.02
C ASP A 121 -2.28 10.54 -16.00
N GLY A 122 -1.62 11.60 -16.42
CA GLY A 122 -0.70 12.34 -15.55
C GLY A 122 0.75 11.89 -15.65
N THR A 123 1.07 10.93 -16.52
CA THR A 123 2.44 10.48 -16.77
C THR A 123 2.99 11.03 -18.08
N ALA A 124 4.31 11.10 -18.16
CA ALA A 124 5.04 11.39 -19.40
C ALA A 124 6.04 10.26 -19.60
N LYS A 125 5.80 9.42 -20.60
CA LYS A 125 6.73 8.35 -20.95
C LYS A 125 7.94 8.93 -21.67
N LEU A 126 9.12 8.66 -21.16
CA LEU A 126 10.38 9.17 -21.70
C LEU A 126 11.00 8.24 -22.74
#